data_e58d904ad85cbd65352f92e70a513232
#
_entry.id   e58d904ad85cbd65352f92e70a513232
#
_cell.length_a   1.000
_cell.length_b   1.000
_cell.length_c   1.000
_cell.angle_alpha   90.00
_cell.angle_beta   90.00
_cell.angle_gamma   90.00
#
_symmetry.space_group_name_H-M   'P 1'
#
loop_
_entity.id
_entity.type
_entity.pdbx_description
1 polymer ?
#
loop_
_entity_poly.entity_id
_entity_poly.type
_entity_poly.pdbx_seq_one_letter_code
_entity_poly.pdbx_strand_id
1 'polypeptide(L)'
;MKTFAFLVAMFAATDAWKSGGVLEDNGFGSKFTSIKEEAEKFSDACRDALNGEGPTFTIDVSDHSLSSGVGSLNLEGRFQRELVDNVDCGIVYKYNENRGLPTSVWVSTTQDVGDDLTANIRADMDVESKNAVIDCRVNSGRDSVAVDFDTADSTVGPLRITKHLDLNGRKVIVQPTVDVQGKTGEVVVAAELDGDTTSAELTVNHAEESAVLEVCHRLDENNIIAPKVDLKTGDIAVRLNRSLGEERAVKVTAKRENVDWEYLEGSWVVKGNVPLTSAGSSGAISFKRSITL
;
A
#
# COMPACT_ATOMS: atom_id res chain seq x y z
N MET A 1 -22.74 -7.09 9.83
CA MET A 1 -22.52 -7.99 10.98
C MET A 1 -21.94 -9.35 10.58
N LYS A 2 -22.38 -9.98 9.48
CA LYS A 2 -21.86 -11.31 9.06
C LYS A 2 -20.38 -11.27 8.66
N THR A 3 -19.92 -10.23 7.98
CA THR A 3 -18.53 -10.07 7.52
C THR A 3 -17.56 -9.82 8.69
N PHE A 4 -18.01 -9.11 9.73
CA PHE A 4 -17.21 -8.90 10.94
C PHE A 4 -17.02 -10.20 11.73
N ALA A 5 -18.07 -11.02 11.80
CA ALA A 5 -18.00 -12.36 12.39
C ALA A 5 -17.03 -13.27 11.65
N PHE A 6 -16.91 -13.11 10.32
CA PHE A 6 -15.99 -13.87 9.49
C PHE A 6 -14.52 -13.48 9.69
N LEU A 7 -14.20 -12.18 9.76
CA LEU A 7 -12.87 -11.70 10.14
C LEU A 7 -12.48 -12.20 11.54
N VAL A 8 -13.38 -12.11 12.50
CA VAL A 8 -13.19 -12.65 13.87
C VAL A 8 -13.00 -14.17 13.83
N ALA A 9 -13.70 -14.90 12.94
CA ALA A 9 -13.54 -16.34 12.78
C ALA A 9 -12.19 -16.73 12.18
N MET A 10 -11.66 -15.97 11.21
CA MET A 10 -10.28 -16.15 10.70
C MET A 10 -9.25 -15.94 11.82
N PHE A 11 -9.44 -14.94 12.70
CA PHE A 11 -8.56 -14.69 13.84
C PHE A 11 -8.64 -15.80 14.89
N ALA A 12 -9.84 -16.25 15.25
CA ALA A 12 -10.02 -17.36 16.17
C ALA A 12 -9.42 -18.66 15.64
N ALA A 13 -9.47 -18.91 14.33
CA ALA A 13 -8.84 -20.06 13.71
C ALA A 13 -7.31 -19.99 13.73
N THR A 14 -6.70 -18.80 13.62
CA THR A 14 -5.24 -18.63 13.74
C THR A 14 -4.76 -18.82 15.18
N ASP A 15 -5.53 -18.39 16.17
CA ASP A 15 -5.19 -18.59 17.59
C ASP A 15 -5.37 -20.05 18.02
N ALA A 16 -6.42 -20.73 17.55
CA ALA A 16 -6.62 -22.15 17.81
C ALA A 16 -5.53 -23.02 17.18
N TRP A 17 -4.99 -22.59 16.05
CA TRP A 17 -3.88 -23.30 15.37
C TRP A 17 -2.52 -23.02 16.03
N LYS A 18 -2.31 -21.84 16.61
CA LYS A 18 -1.11 -21.52 17.38
C LYS A 18 -1.02 -22.32 18.70
N SER A 19 -2.16 -22.62 19.31
CA SER A 19 -2.17 -23.21 20.65
C SER A 19 -1.98 -24.74 20.70
N GLY A 20 -2.16 -25.46 19.56
CA GLY A 20 -2.01 -26.94 19.53
C GLY A 20 -2.82 -27.69 20.60
N GLY A 21 -3.72 -27.00 21.29
CA GLY A 21 -4.43 -27.48 22.46
C GLY A 21 -5.72 -28.18 22.10
N VAL A 22 -5.90 -29.38 22.63
CA VAL A 22 -7.18 -30.07 22.71
C VAL A 22 -8.11 -29.22 23.56
N LEU A 23 -9.11 -28.62 22.95
CA LEU A 23 -10.16 -27.87 23.66
C LEU A 23 -11.09 -28.85 24.34
N GLU A 24 -10.99 -28.99 25.65
CA GLU A 24 -11.98 -29.67 26.48
C GLU A 24 -13.33 -28.92 26.47
N ASP A 25 -14.37 -29.70 26.41
CA ASP A 25 -15.78 -29.40 26.19
C ASP A 25 -16.35 -28.53 27.33
N ASN A 26 -16.36 -27.23 27.18
CA ASN A 26 -17.02 -26.27 28.10
C ASN A 26 -17.89 -25.28 27.34
N GLY A 27 -19.05 -25.71 26.84
CA GLY A 27 -20.14 -24.81 26.44
C GLY A 27 -19.93 -23.94 25.21
N PHE A 28 -18.78 -23.99 24.58
CA PHE A 28 -18.43 -23.29 23.35
C PHE A 28 -18.78 -24.07 22.05
N GLY A 29 -19.17 -25.35 22.19
CA GLY A 29 -19.37 -26.27 21.07
C GLY A 29 -20.35 -25.77 20.00
N SER A 30 -21.44 -25.12 20.38
CA SER A 30 -22.45 -24.63 19.42
C SER A 30 -21.97 -23.43 18.59
N LYS A 31 -21.10 -22.58 19.13
CA LYS A 31 -20.51 -21.46 18.39
C LYS A 31 -19.41 -21.93 17.46
N PHE A 32 -18.63 -22.93 17.86
CA PHE A 32 -17.60 -23.53 17.02
C PHE A 32 -18.18 -24.30 15.83
N THR A 33 -19.29 -24.99 15.99
CA THR A 33 -20.00 -25.67 14.89
C THR A 33 -20.46 -24.65 13.83
N SER A 34 -21.03 -23.54 14.26
CA SER A 34 -21.43 -22.44 13.37
C SER A 34 -20.24 -21.83 12.61
N ILE A 35 -19.10 -21.61 13.29
CA ILE A 35 -17.86 -21.08 12.68
C ILE A 35 -17.29 -22.09 11.68
N LYS A 36 -17.30 -23.38 11.99
CA LYS A 36 -16.84 -24.44 11.09
C LYS A 36 -17.72 -24.54 9.85
N GLU A 37 -19.04 -24.51 9.99
CA GLU A 37 -19.98 -24.51 8.87
C GLU A 37 -19.82 -23.27 7.97
N GLU A 38 -19.55 -22.09 8.53
CA GLU A 38 -19.27 -20.88 7.76
C GLU A 38 -17.91 -20.96 7.06
N ALA A 39 -16.90 -21.54 7.70
CA ALA A 39 -15.58 -21.77 7.09
C ALA A 39 -15.64 -22.81 5.95
N GLU A 40 -16.47 -23.86 6.09
CA GLU A 40 -16.72 -24.84 5.03
C GLU A 40 -17.47 -24.21 3.86
N LYS A 41 -18.52 -23.42 4.11
CA LYS A 41 -19.22 -22.64 3.08
C LYS A 41 -18.31 -21.68 2.34
N PHE A 42 -17.37 -21.04 3.07
CA PHE A 42 -16.36 -20.17 2.45
C PHE A 42 -15.38 -20.97 1.61
N SER A 43 -14.91 -22.13 2.10
CA SER A 43 -14.05 -23.03 1.31
C SER A 43 -14.73 -23.50 0.02
N ASP A 44 -16.03 -23.82 0.10
CA ASP A 44 -16.80 -24.23 -1.06
C ASP A 44 -17.06 -23.05 -2.02
N ALA A 45 -17.37 -21.86 -1.49
CA ALA A 45 -17.47 -20.64 -2.29
C ALA A 45 -16.14 -20.26 -2.96
N CYS A 46 -15.01 -20.44 -2.29
CA CYS A 46 -13.69 -20.28 -2.91
C CYS A 46 -13.44 -21.31 -4.02
N ARG A 47 -13.88 -22.56 -3.83
CA ARG A 47 -13.75 -23.61 -4.85
C ARG A 47 -14.65 -23.35 -6.05
N ASP A 48 -15.91 -22.96 -5.82
CA ASP A 48 -16.87 -22.61 -6.88
C ASP A 48 -16.41 -21.34 -7.61
N ALA A 49 -15.84 -20.43 -6.87
CA ALA A 49 -15.23 -19.21 -7.39
C ALA A 49 -14.05 -19.52 -8.32
N LEU A 50 -13.22 -20.50 -8.06
CA LEU A 50 -12.13 -20.92 -8.96
C LEU A 50 -12.64 -21.51 -10.29
N ASN A 51 -13.91 -21.89 -10.37
CA ASN A 51 -14.56 -22.45 -11.56
C ASN A 51 -15.36 -21.41 -12.39
N GLY A 52 -15.45 -20.15 -11.94
CA GLY A 52 -16.18 -19.06 -12.63
C GLY A 52 -15.30 -18.21 -13.56
N GLU A 53 -15.73 -16.99 -13.86
CA GLU A 53 -14.92 -16.02 -14.67
C GLU A 53 -13.52 -15.89 -14.08
N GLY A 54 -12.51 -16.10 -14.91
CA GLY A 54 -11.14 -16.32 -14.50
C GLY A 54 -10.57 -15.18 -13.62
N PRO A 55 -9.70 -15.53 -12.68
CA PRO A 55 -9.05 -14.53 -11.82
C PRO A 55 -8.07 -13.68 -12.61
N THR A 56 -7.87 -12.45 -12.16
CA THR A 56 -6.79 -11.60 -12.67
C THR A 56 -5.47 -12.07 -12.09
N PHE A 57 -4.52 -12.39 -12.97
CA PHE A 57 -3.18 -12.79 -12.59
C PHE A 57 -2.18 -11.72 -13.07
N THR A 58 -1.43 -11.14 -12.14
CA THR A 58 -0.39 -10.16 -12.44
C THR A 58 0.97 -10.73 -12.06
N ILE A 59 1.93 -10.66 -12.97
CA ILE A 59 3.31 -11.02 -12.71
C ILE A 59 4.15 -9.74 -12.71
N ASP A 60 4.80 -9.46 -11.59
CA ASP A 60 5.80 -8.41 -11.46
C ASP A 60 7.19 -9.03 -11.53
N VAL A 61 7.97 -8.59 -12.50
CA VAL A 61 9.38 -8.98 -12.67
C VAL A 61 10.23 -7.77 -12.33
N SER A 62 11.10 -7.88 -11.34
CA SER A 62 12.02 -6.79 -10.97
C SER A 62 13.43 -7.30 -10.73
N ASP A 63 14.42 -6.53 -11.17
CA ASP A 63 15.83 -6.72 -10.83
C ASP A 63 16.35 -5.44 -10.18
N HIS A 64 17.01 -5.61 -9.04
CA HIS A 64 17.62 -4.49 -8.31
C HIS A 64 19.07 -4.22 -8.73
N SER A 65 19.66 -5.08 -9.56
CA SER A 65 21.06 -4.91 -9.98
C SER A 65 21.39 -5.76 -11.22
N LEU A 66 21.61 -5.10 -12.35
CA LEU A 66 22.12 -5.74 -13.56
C LEU A 66 23.53 -6.36 -13.37
N SER A 67 24.23 -5.98 -12.30
CA SER A 67 25.57 -6.50 -11.98
C SER A 67 25.55 -7.87 -11.30
N SER A 68 24.44 -8.31 -10.75
CA SER A 68 24.34 -9.58 -9.98
C SER A 68 23.87 -10.77 -10.80
N GLY A 69 23.61 -10.62 -12.10
CA GLY A 69 23.20 -11.68 -13.01
C GLY A 69 21.72 -12.10 -12.83
N VAL A 70 21.27 -13.03 -13.65
CA VAL A 70 19.86 -13.48 -13.75
C VAL A 70 19.34 -14.09 -12.42
N GLY A 71 20.22 -14.47 -11.49
CA GLY A 71 19.85 -15.01 -10.18
C GLY A 71 19.27 -14.01 -9.20
N SER A 72 19.29 -12.71 -9.53
CA SER A 72 18.71 -11.65 -8.70
C SER A 72 17.30 -11.21 -9.14
N LEU A 73 16.73 -11.85 -10.15
CA LEU A 73 15.35 -11.56 -10.61
C LEU A 73 14.34 -11.87 -9.50
N ASN A 74 13.62 -10.87 -9.10
CA ASN A 74 12.47 -11.02 -8.21
C ASN A 74 11.21 -11.21 -9.06
N LEU A 75 10.57 -12.35 -8.89
CA LEU A 75 9.29 -12.66 -9.51
C LEU A 75 8.22 -12.66 -8.43
N GLU A 76 7.24 -11.79 -8.57
CA GLU A 76 6.07 -11.74 -7.71
C GLU A 76 4.82 -11.98 -8.56
N GLY A 77 4.06 -13.01 -8.22
CA GLY A 77 2.77 -13.32 -8.81
C GLY A 77 1.66 -12.88 -7.85
N ARG A 78 0.68 -12.16 -8.35
CA ARG A 78 -0.52 -11.77 -7.60
C ARG A 78 -1.74 -12.34 -8.30
N PHE A 79 -2.55 -13.00 -7.51
CA PHE A 79 -3.82 -13.54 -7.92
C PHE A 79 -4.90 -12.87 -7.10
N GLN A 80 -5.92 -12.31 -7.75
CA GLN A 80 -7.04 -11.68 -7.05
C GLN A 80 -8.37 -12.03 -7.68
N ARG A 81 -9.40 -12.06 -6.85
CA ARG A 81 -10.76 -12.32 -7.25
C ARG A 81 -11.76 -11.72 -6.29
N GLU A 82 -12.88 -11.26 -6.84
CA GLU A 82 -14.08 -10.99 -6.07
C GLU A 82 -14.77 -12.33 -5.71
N LEU A 83 -15.01 -12.57 -4.42
CA LEU A 83 -15.68 -13.79 -3.93
C LEU A 83 -17.20 -13.66 -3.93
N VAL A 84 -17.66 -12.53 -3.42
CA VAL A 84 -19.06 -12.11 -3.39
C VAL A 84 -19.07 -10.59 -3.45
N ASP A 85 -20.23 -9.99 -3.71
CA ASP A 85 -20.38 -8.54 -3.78
C ASP A 85 -19.64 -7.83 -2.65
N ASN A 86 -18.73 -6.93 -3.00
CA ASN A 86 -17.91 -6.13 -2.08
C ASN A 86 -16.90 -6.93 -1.22
N VAL A 87 -16.57 -8.16 -1.57
CA VAL A 87 -15.53 -8.94 -0.90
C VAL A 87 -14.54 -9.47 -1.91
N ASP A 88 -13.32 -8.94 -1.86
CA ASP A 88 -12.20 -9.38 -2.67
C ASP A 88 -11.25 -10.24 -1.85
N CYS A 89 -10.60 -11.19 -2.50
CA CYS A 89 -9.47 -11.90 -1.93
C CYS A 89 -8.32 -12.03 -2.92
N GLY A 90 -7.17 -12.33 -2.40
CA GLY A 90 -6.02 -12.56 -3.26
C GLY A 90 -4.88 -13.30 -2.56
N ILE A 91 -3.95 -13.74 -3.38
CA ILE A 91 -2.78 -14.51 -2.98
C ILE A 91 -1.57 -13.88 -3.65
N VAL A 92 -0.49 -13.76 -2.90
CA VAL A 92 0.80 -13.27 -3.40
C VAL A 92 1.83 -14.38 -3.31
N TYR A 93 2.52 -14.62 -4.42
CA TYR A 93 3.64 -15.57 -4.53
C TYR A 93 4.92 -14.81 -4.81
N LYS A 94 5.99 -15.13 -4.08
CA LYS A 94 7.35 -14.66 -4.40
C LYS A 94 8.24 -15.84 -4.76
N TYR A 95 8.68 -15.87 -5.99
CA TYR A 95 9.43 -17.00 -6.54
C TYR A 95 10.80 -17.22 -5.87
N ASN A 96 11.46 -16.15 -5.45
CA ASN A 96 12.81 -16.22 -4.86
C ASN A 96 12.86 -16.81 -3.45
N GLU A 97 11.73 -17.00 -2.80
CA GLU A 97 11.65 -17.53 -1.45
C GLU A 97 11.58 -19.07 -1.40
N ASN A 98 11.80 -19.76 -2.55
CA ASN A 98 12.01 -21.21 -2.71
C ASN A 98 10.95 -22.15 -2.07
N ARG A 99 9.70 -21.71 -1.86
CA ARG A 99 8.80 -22.50 -1.01
C ARG A 99 7.55 -23.04 -1.68
N GLY A 100 7.28 -22.81 -2.93
CA GLY A 100 6.10 -23.37 -3.62
C GLY A 100 4.76 -23.06 -2.94
N LEU A 101 4.77 -22.24 -1.88
CA LEU A 101 3.60 -21.77 -1.14
C LEU A 101 3.45 -20.27 -1.34
N PRO A 102 2.22 -19.74 -1.27
CA PRO A 102 2.02 -18.31 -1.28
C PRO A 102 2.75 -17.66 -0.08
N THR A 103 3.27 -16.47 -0.29
CA THR A 103 3.91 -15.68 0.78
C THR A 103 2.89 -14.94 1.62
N SER A 104 1.82 -14.45 0.99
CA SER A 104 0.70 -13.83 1.71
C SER A 104 -0.64 -14.13 1.06
N VAL A 105 -1.67 -14.07 1.89
CA VAL A 105 -3.07 -14.15 1.50
C VAL A 105 -3.77 -12.91 2.07
N TRP A 106 -4.64 -12.30 1.29
CA TRP A 106 -5.39 -11.15 1.76
C TRP A 106 -6.88 -11.27 1.43
N VAL A 107 -7.68 -10.60 2.24
CA VAL A 107 -9.10 -10.40 2.00
C VAL A 107 -9.44 -8.93 2.28
N SER A 108 -10.30 -8.36 1.47
CA SER A 108 -10.82 -7.01 1.69
C SER A 108 -12.32 -6.97 1.51
N THR A 109 -12.97 -6.06 2.22
CA THR A 109 -14.39 -5.80 2.07
C THR A 109 -14.67 -4.30 2.14
N THR A 110 -15.64 -3.88 1.36
CA THR A 110 -16.17 -2.52 1.36
C THR A 110 -17.64 -2.57 1.74
N GLN A 111 -18.05 -1.81 2.75
CA GLN A 111 -19.43 -1.78 3.22
C GLN A 111 -19.92 -0.35 3.41
N ASP A 112 -21.13 -0.08 2.96
CA ASP A 112 -21.83 1.15 3.31
C ASP A 112 -22.38 0.99 4.74
N VAL A 113 -21.95 1.87 5.65
CA VAL A 113 -22.30 1.81 7.08
C VAL A 113 -23.28 2.91 7.49
N GLY A 114 -23.67 3.75 6.56
CA GLY A 114 -24.65 4.84 6.76
C GLY A 114 -24.72 5.74 5.54
N ASP A 115 -25.54 6.78 5.61
CA ASP A 115 -25.62 7.80 4.59
C ASP A 115 -24.23 8.48 4.48
N ASP A 116 -23.62 8.42 3.31
CA ASP A 116 -22.29 8.97 3.01
C ASP A 116 -21.10 8.37 3.77
N LEU A 117 -21.27 7.22 4.45
CA LEU A 117 -20.20 6.53 5.16
C LEU A 117 -19.89 5.17 4.53
N THR A 118 -18.64 4.95 4.17
CA THR A 118 -18.13 3.68 3.63
C THR A 118 -16.99 3.15 4.50
N ALA A 119 -17.09 1.92 4.96
CA ALA A 119 -16.01 1.24 5.68
C ALA A 119 -15.28 0.27 4.75
N ASN A 120 -13.97 0.41 4.66
CA ASN A 120 -13.08 -0.54 3.98
C ASN A 120 -12.25 -1.26 5.03
N ILE A 121 -12.25 -2.58 4.98
CA ILE A 121 -11.45 -3.42 5.88
C ILE A 121 -10.65 -4.36 5.01
N ARG A 122 -9.34 -4.40 5.23
CA ARG A 122 -8.45 -5.32 4.55
C ARG A 122 -7.58 -6.04 5.57
N ALA A 123 -7.45 -7.35 5.43
CA ALA A 123 -6.54 -8.16 6.21
C ALA A 123 -5.54 -8.83 5.27
N ASP A 124 -4.26 -8.60 5.49
CA ASP A 124 -3.15 -9.24 4.81
C ASP A 124 -2.45 -10.17 5.80
N MET A 125 -2.40 -11.47 5.50
CA MET A 125 -1.77 -12.47 6.34
C MET A 125 -0.52 -13.03 5.68
N ASP A 126 0.60 -12.97 6.37
CA ASP A 126 1.81 -13.70 5.99
C ASP A 126 1.65 -15.18 6.30
N VAL A 127 1.87 -16.03 5.28
CA VAL A 127 1.59 -17.48 5.38
C VAL A 127 2.60 -18.20 6.27
N GLU A 128 3.84 -17.71 6.34
CA GLU A 128 4.90 -18.34 7.13
C GLU A 128 4.76 -18.03 8.62
N SER A 129 4.74 -16.74 8.94
CA SER A 129 4.63 -16.28 10.33
C SER A 129 3.21 -16.41 10.89
N LYS A 130 2.19 -16.53 10.02
CA LYS A 130 0.76 -16.51 10.36
C LYS A 130 0.33 -15.22 11.05
N ASN A 131 1.10 -14.17 10.91
CA ASN A 131 0.75 -12.85 11.38
C ASN A 131 -0.09 -12.13 10.32
N ALA A 132 -0.99 -11.29 10.76
CA ALA A 132 -1.82 -10.50 9.89
C ALA A 132 -1.75 -9.02 10.25
N VAL A 133 -1.80 -8.19 9.23
CA VAL A 133 -2.03 -6.75 9.37
C VAL A 133 -3.44 -6.46 8.87
N ILE A 134 -4.23 -5.78 9.69
CA ILE A 134 -5.59 -5.38 9.36
C ILE A 134 -5.61 -3.87 9.20
N ASP A 135 -5.90 -3.40 7.99
CA ASP A 135 -6.19 -1.99 7.70
C ASP A 135 -7.70 -1.77 7.79
N CYS A 136 -8.11 -0.82 8.61
CA CYS A 136 -9.49 -0.37 8.74
C CYS A 136 -9.57 1.08 8.33
N ARG A 137 -10.39 1.40 7.34
CA ARG A 137 -10.61 2.76 6.86
C ARG A 137 -12.09 3.08 6.79
N VAL A 138 -12.47 4.23 7.33
CA VAL A 138 -13.81 4.80 7.18
C VAL A 138 -13.71 6.08 6.37
N ASN A 139 -14.50 6.15 5.31
CA ASN A 139 -14.58 7.32 4.45
C ASN A 139 -15.93 8.02 4.62
N SER A 140 -15.93 9.35 4.59
CA SER A 140 -17.10 10.20 4.52
C SER A 140 -16.90 11.20 3.38
N GLY A 141 -17.50 10.93 2.23
CA GLY A 141 -17.22 11.67 1.01
C GLY A 141 -15.71 11.60 0.65
N ARG A 142 -15.00 12.74 0.77
CA ARG A 142 -13.56 12.82 0.52
C ARG A 142 -12.70 12.63 1.77
N ASP A 143 -13.30 12.75 2.95
CA ASP A 143 -12.59 12.64 4.23
C ASP A 143 -12.44 11.18 4.63
N SER A 144 -11.37 10.84 5.35
CA SER A 144 -11.17 9.48 5.82
C SER A 144 -10.44 9.41 7.16
N VAL A 145 -10.70 8.32 7.87
CA VAL A 145 -9.93 7.91 9.05
C VAL A 145 -9.49 6.47 8.83
N ALA A 146 -8.22 6.18 9.05
CA ALA A 146 -7.68 4.84 8.90
C ALA A 146 -6.76 4.47 10.06
N VAL A 147 -6.75 3.18 10.40
CA VAL A 147 -5.89 2.60 11.44
C VAL A 147 -5.52 1.18 11.03
N ASP A 148 -4.29 0.78 11.31
CA ASP A 148 -3.82 -0.59 11.15
C ASP A 148 -3.76 -1.31 12.49
N PHE A 149 -3.94 -2.62 12.48
CA PHE A 149 -3.70 -3.49 13.61
C PHE A 149 -2.77 -4.63 13.17
N ASP A 150 -1.64 -4.80 13.87
CA ASP A 150 -0.71 -5.91 13.66
C ASP A 150 -0.93 -7.00 14.71
N THR A 151 -1.19 -8.22 14.24
CA THR A 151 -1.42 -9.37 15.13
C THR A 151 -0.12 -9.97 15.68
N ALA A 152 1.04 -9.69 15.07
CA ALA A 152 2.32 -10.20 15.54
C ALA A 152 2.65 -9.71 16.94
N ASP A 153 2.51 -8.40 17.13
CA ASP A 153 2.84 -7.72 18.39
C ASP A 153 1.59 -7.29 19.15
N SER A 154 0.38 -7.56 18.61
CA SER A 154 -0.89 -7.05 19.12
C SER A 154 -0.88 -5.52 19.24
N THR A 155 -0.28 -4.84 18.27
CA THR A 155 -0.10 -3.39 18.27
C THR A 155 -1.12 -2.70 17.37
N VAL A 156 -1.55 -1.53 17.79
CA VAL A 156 -2.34 -0.61 16.96
C VAL A 156 -1.37 0.32 16.25
N GLY A 157 -1.41 0.32 14.94
CA GLY A 157 -0.59 1.21 14.12
C GLY A 157 -1.03 2.68 14.19
N PRO A 158 -0.37 3.55 13.44
CA PRO A 158 -0.70 4.96 13.42
C PRO A 158 -2.13 5.25 12.97
N LEU A 159 -2.81 6.15 13.68
CA LEU A 159 -4.07 6.73 13.26
C LEU A 159 -3.81 7.75 12.14
N ARG A 160 -4.38 7.52 10.98
CA ARG A 160 -4.28 8.41 9.81
C ARG A 160 -5.63 9.06 9.55
N ILE A 161 -5.65 10.37 9.47
CA ILE A 161 -6.85 11.15 9.17
C ILE A 161 -6.60 11.95 7.88
N THR A 162 -7.58 11.98 6.98
CA THR A 162 -7.55 12.87 5.81
C THR A 162 -8.75 13.79 5.89
N LYS A 163 -8.50 15.08 5.87
CA LYS A 163 -9.53 16.10 5.90
C LYS A 163 -9.38 17.04 4.71
N HIS A 164 -10.47 17.20 3.94
CA HIS A 164 -10.56 18.14 2.84
C HIS A 164 -11.27 19.41 3.32
N LEU A 165 -10.64 20.54 3.08
CA LEU A 165 -11.15 21.86 3.46
C LEU A 165 -11.24 22.75 2.20
N ASP A 166 -12.22 23.61 2.16
CA ASP A 166 -12.28 24.71 1.21
C ASP A 166 -12.03 26.01 1.96
N LEU A 167 -10.88 26.62 1.69
CA LEU A 167 -10.47 27.88 2.32
C LEU A 167 -10.44 29.00 1.27
N ASN A 168 -11.48 29.81 1.23
CA ASN A 168 -11.60 30.90 0.27
C ASN A 168 -11.53 30.46 -1.20
N GLY A 169 -12.18 29.33 -1.53
CA GLY A 169 -12.19 28.75 -2.86
C GLY A 169 -10.90 27.98 -3.23
N ARG A 170 -9.99 27.77 -2.29
CA ARG A 170 -8.80 26.94 -2.47
C ARG A 170 -9.00 25.62 -1.73
N LYS A 171 -8.69 24.52 -2.42
CA LYS A 171 -8.74 23.20 -1.81
C LYS A 171 -7.47 22.98 -0.97
N VAL A 172 -7.68 22.62 0.28
CA VAL A 172 -6.63 22.28 1.23
C VAL A 172 -6.90 20.89 1.78
N ILE A 173 -5.89 20.06 1.82
CA ILE A 173 -5.94 18.72 2.40
C ILE A 173 -5.01 18.70 3.61
N VAL A 174 -5.52 18.23 4.74
CA VAL A 174 -4.75 18.06 5.97
C VAL A 174 -4.76 16.59 6.36
N GLN A 175 -3.57 16.01 6.50
CA GLN A 175 -3.40 14.58 6.79
C GLN A 175 -2.51 14.39 8.01
N PRO A 176 -3.04 14.48 9.24
CA PRO A 176 -2.32 14.07 10.42
C PRO A 176 -2.25 12.55 10.53
N THR A 177 -1.05 12.06 10.85
CA THR A 177 -0.75 10.68 11.22
C THR A 177 -0.20 10.67 12.63
N VAL A 178 -0.82 9.93 13.53
CA VAL A 178 -0.44 9.90 14.95
C VAL A 178 -0.15 8.46 15.37
N ASP A 179 1.09 8.18 15.72
CA ASP A 179 1.48 6.95 16.40
C ASP A 179 1.37 7.15 17.91
N VAL A 180 0.30 6.60 18.50
CA VAL A 180 0.04 6.74 19.93
C VAL A 180 1.04 5.95 20.77
N GLN A 181 1.52 4.81 20.26
CA GLN A 181 2.47 3.94 20.98
C GLN A 181 3.88 4.51 20.91
N GLY A 182 4.31 4.90 19.72
CA GLY A 182 5.61 5.54 19.49
C GLY A 182 5.68 6.99 19.98
N LYS A 183 4.53 7.59 20.34
CA LYS A 183 4.40 9.02 20.74
C LYS A 183 4.99 9.94 19.69
N THR A 184 4.79 9.60 18.43
CA THR A 184 5.27 10.35 17.28
C THR A 184 4.11 10.76 16.38
N GLY A 185 4.36 11.67 15.48
CA GLY A 185 3.34 12.09 14.52
C GLY A 185 3.94 12.80 13.34
N GLU A 186 3.16 12.79 12.28
CA GLU A 186 3.44 13.51 11.05
C GLU A 186 2.18 14.28 10.64
N VAL A 187 2.36 15.46 10.07
CA VAL A 187 1.26 16.22 9.47
C VAL A 187 1.67 16.62 8.07
N VAL A 188 0.84 16.22 7.10
CA VAL A 188 0.96 16.67 5.72
C VAL A 188 -0.15 17.68 5.46
N VAL A 189 0.21 18.84 4.94
CA VAL A 189 -0.73 19.88 4.50
C VAL A 189 -0.47 20.18 3.03
N ALA A 190 -1.43 19.85 2.17
CA ALA A 190 -1.38 20.15 0.74
C ALA A 190 -2.41 21.21 0.40
N ALA A 191 -2.05 22.17 -0.45
CA ALA A 191 -2.94 23.26 -0.87
C ALA A 191 -2.78 23.56 -2.37
N GLU A 192 -3.90 23.80 -3.05
CA GLU A 192 -3.91 24.40 -4.38
C GLU A 192 -3.66 25.91 -4.25
N LEU A 193 -2.62 26.43 -4.90
CA LEU A 193 -2.22 27.82 -4.83
C LEU A 193 -2.76 28.65 -6.02
N ASP A 194 -2.72 28.08 -7.22
CA ASP A 194 -3.15 28.74 -8.46
C ASP A 194 -3.88 27.73 -9.34
N GLY A 195 -5.13 27.47 -8.99
CA GLY A 195 -5.97 26.48 -9.67
C GLY A 195 -5.26 25.15 -9.84
N ASP A 196 -5.33 24.56 -11.04
CA ASP A 196 -4.70 23.28 -11.35
C ASP A 196 -3.21 23.38 -11.71
N THR A 197 -2.62 24.58 -11.69
CA THR A 197 -1.25 24.81 -12.16
C THR A 197 -0.21 24.71 -11.07
N THR A 198 -0.53 25.15 -9.87
CA THR A 198 0.42 25.19 -8.74
C THR A 198 -0.20 24.64 -7.48
N SER A 199 0.51 23.71 -6.84
CA SER A 199 0.18 23.21 -5.51
C SER A 199 1.40 23.22 -4.61
N ALA A 200 1.19 23.29 -3.32
CA ALA A 200 2.25 23.17 -2.32
C ALA A 200 1.87 22.11 -1.29
N GLU A 201 2.88 21.38 -0.83
CA GLU A 201 2.75 20.38 0.22
C GLU A 201 3.82 20.64 1.28
N LEU A 202 3.39 20.73 2.54
CA LEU A 202 4.25 20.82 3.70
C LEU A 202 4.09 19.55 4.53
N THR A 203 5.16 18.80 4.69
CA THR A 203 5.24 17.63 5.58
C THR A 203 6.05 18.00 6.81
N VAL A 204 5.48 17.83 7.99
CA VAL A 204 6.15 18.01 9.29
C VAL A 204 6.15 16.68 10.02
N ASN A 205 7.34 16.13 10.30
CA ASN A 205 7.51 14.86 11.01
C ASN A 205 8.18 15.14 12.37
N HIS A 206 7.47 14.77 13.44
CA HIS A 206 7.94 14.98 14.81
C HIS A 206 9.09 14.05 15.18
N ALA A 207 9.04 12.77 14.75
CA ALA A 207 10.07 11.79 15.10
C ALA A 207 11.45 12.16 14.49
N GLU A 208 11.42 12.65 13.25
CA GLU A 208 12.61 13.06 12.52
C GLU A 208 13.00 14.52 12.80
N GLU A 209 12.15 15.23 13.53
CA GLU A 209 12.25 16.69 13.69
C GLU A 209 12.46 17.40 12.36
N SER A 210 11.80 16.94 11.32
CA SER A 210 11.95 17.41 9.95
C SER A 210 10.72 18.18 9.49
N ALA A 211 10.93 19.15 8.61
CA ALA A 211 9.89 19.86 7.92
C ALA A 211 10.31 20.04 6.46
N VAL A 212 9.50 19.53 5.55
CA VAL A 212 9.79 19.49 4.12
C VAL A 212 8.70 20.21 3.35
N LEU A 213 9.09 21.18 2.54
CA LEU A 213 8.19 21.90 1.63
C LEU A 213 8.45 21.45 0.19
N GLU A 214 7.41 20.99 -0.49
CA GLU A 214 7.43 20.71 -1.93
C GLU A 214 6.42 21.61 -2.64
N VAL A 215 6.82 22.22 -3.74
CA VAL A 215 5.94 23.02 -4.59
C VAL A 215 5.88 22.38 -5.97
N CYS A 216 4.73 21.95 -6.40
CA CYS A 216 4.52 21.41 -7.75
C CYS A 216 3.98 22.53 -8.65
N HIS A 217 4.62 22.76 -9.78
CA HIS A 217 4.17 23.72 -10.79
C HIS A 217 4.13 23.06 -12.16
N ARG A 218 2.98 23.15 -12.83
CA ARG A 218 2.80 22.68 -14.21
C ARG A 218 3.31 23.77 -15.16
N LEU A 219 4.42 23.49 -15.86
CA LEU A 219 5.01 24.39 -16.83
C LEU A 219 4.18 24.42 -18.13
N ASP A 220 3.71 23.25 -18.55
CA ASP A 220 2.86 23.03 -19.71
C ASP A 220 2.11 21.69 -19.57
N GLU A 221 1.40 21.26 -20.60
CA GLU A 221 0.60 20.03 -20.60
C GLU A 221 1.43 18.76 -20.32
N ASN A 222 2.71 18.79 -20.62
CA ASN A 222 3.60 17.63 -20.55
C ASN A 222 4.65 17.74 -19.43
N ASN A 223 4.90 18.93 -18.89
CA ASN A 223 6.00 19.17 -17.97
C ASN A 223 5.52 19.72 -16.62
N ILE A 224 5.97 19.06 -15.56
CA ILE A 224 5.73 19.48 -14.17
C ILE A 224 7.10 19.57 -13.50
N ILE A 225 7.39 20.69 -12.85
CA ILE A 225 8.56 20.89 -12.01
C ILE A 225 8.13 20.90 -10.54
N ALA A 226 8.89 20.24 -9.68
CA ALA A 226 8.59 20.17 -8.25
C ALA A 226 9.88 20.33 -7.43
N PRO A 227 10.26 21.58 -7.10
CA PRO A 227 11.29 21.84 -6.09
C PRO A 227 10.81 21.41 -4.71
N LYS A 228 11.72 20.76 -3.97
CA LYS A 228 11.55 20.27 -2.62
C LYS A 228 12.67 20.78 -1.75
N VAL A 229 12.35 21.31 -0.58
CA VAL A 229 13.31 21.87 0.37
C VAL A 229 13.08 21.25 1.74
N ASP A 230 14.13 20.70 2.32
CA ASP A 230 14.14 20.36 3.74
C ASP A 230 14.43 21.66 4.53
N LEU A 231 13.46 22.11 5.32
CA LEU A 231 13.54 23.38 6.04
C LEU A 231 14.50 23.32 7.25
N LYS A 232 14.86 22.10 7.71
CA LYS A 232 15.82 21.89 8.81
C LYS A 232 17.25 21.91 8.29
N THR A 233 17.54 21.17 7.22
CA THR A 233 18.91 21.02 6.69
C THR A 233 19.22 22.06 5.60
N GLY A 234 18.21 22.60 4.95
CA GLY A 234 18.36 23.46 3.79
C GLY A 234 18.67 22.68 2.50
N ASP A 235 18.58 21.35 2.53
CA ASP A 235 18.80 20.53 1.35
C ASP A 235 17.70 20.73 0.32
N ILE A 236 18.12 20.85 -0.94
CA ILE A 236 17.21 21.10 -2.06
C ILE A 236 17.29 19.92 -3.02
N ALA A 237 16.10 19.46 -3.45
CA ALA A 237 15.93 18.55 -4.56
C ALA A 237 14.98 19.17 -5.59
N VAL A 238 15.17 18.90 -6.87
CA VAL A 238 14.27 19.35 -7.92
C VAL A 238 13.84 18.15 -8.73
N ARG A 239 12.52 17.91 -8.78
CA ARG A 239 11.94 16.87 -9.59
C ARG A 239 11.32 17.47 -10.85
N LEU A 240 11.62 16.87 -11.99
CA LEU A 240 11.00 17.13 -13.27
C LEU A 240 10.23 15.88 -13.70
N ASN A 241 8.94 16.01 -13.95
CA ASN A 241 8.13 14.98 -14.57
C ASN A 241 7.77 15.44 -15.98
N ARG A 242 8.05 14.60 -16.98
CA ARG A 242 7.72 14.87 -18.37
C ARG A 242 6.94 13.71 -18.97
N SER A 243 5.75 14.01 -19.47
CA SER A 243 5.01 13.10 -20.35
C SER A 243 5.63 13.10 -21.74
N LEU A 244 5.83 11.92 -22.34
CA LEU A 244 6.37 11.73 -23.68
C LEU A 244 5.30 11.24 -24.67
N GLY A 245 4.04 11.27 -24.27
CA GLY A 245 2.88 10.78 -25.01
C GLY A 245 2.12 9.73 -24.23
N GLU A 246 1.23 9.01 -24.89
CA GLU A 246 0.43 7.96 -24.26
C GLU A 246 1.33 6.91 -23.62
N GLU A 247 1.07 6.59 -22.35
CA GLU A 247 1.77 5.57 -21.54
C GLU A 247 3.28 5.74 -21.37
N ARG A 248 3.87 6.89 -21.76
CA ARG A 248 5.31 7.16 -21.60
C ARG A 248 5.56 8.39 -20.75
N ALA A 249 6.44 8.26 -19.78
CA ALA A 249 6.85 9.37 -18.94
C ALA A 249 8.30 9.22 -18.45
N VAL A 250 8.94 10.35 -18.20
CA VAL A 250 10.25 10.43 -17.55
C VAL A 250 10.11 11.27 -16.30
N LYS A 251 10.66 10.77 -15.19
CA LYS A 251 10.86 11.52 -13.96
C LYS A 251 12.35 11.64 -13.69
N VAL A 252 12.82 12.84 -13.40
CA VAL A 252 14.20 13.10 -13.03
C VAL A 252 14.19 13.88 -11.73
N THR A 253 14.93 13.40 -10.72
CA THR A 253 15.10 14.08 -9.44
C THR A 253 16.56 14.41 -9.24
N ALA A 254 16.90 15.67 -9.36
CA ALA A 254 18.25 16.18 -9.08
C ALA A 254 18.37 16.56 -7.60
N LYS A 255 19.36 15.99 -6.93
CA LYS A 255 19.78 16.29 -5.55
C LYS A 255 21.23 16.77 -5.57
N ARG A 256 21.71 17.24 -4.46
CA ARG A 256 23.10 17.72 -4.33
C ARG A 256 24.15 16.69 -4.74
N GLU A 257 23.91 15.42 -4.40
CA GLU A 257 24.92 14.36 -4.54
C GLU A 257 24.63 13.37 -5.64
N ASN A 258 23.38 13.32 -6.13
CA ASN A 258 22.95 12.35 -7.13
C ASN A 258 21.79 12.84 -7.99
N VAL A 259 21.61 12.20 -9.13
CA VAL A 259 20.43 12.32 -9.99
C VAL A 259 19.76 10.97 -10.07
N ASP A 260 18.53 10.90 -9.59
CA ASP A 260 17.65 9.74 -9.76
C ASP A 260 16.79 9.97 -11.00
N TRP A 261 16.62 8.93 -11.80
CA TRP A 261 15.72 9.00 -12.94
C TRP A 261 14.85 7.74 -13.03
N GLU A 262 13.65 7.92 -13.55
CA GLU A 262 12.68 6.85 -13.77
C GLU A 262 12.05 7.05 -15.16
N TYR A 263 12.07 6.01 -15.98
CA TYR A 263 11.38 5.95 -17.27
C TYR A 263 10.25 4.94 -17.18
N LEU A 264 9.06 5.37 -17.60
CA LEU A 264 7.86 4.55 -17.66
C LEU A 264 7.44 4.40 -19.13
N GLU A 265 7.10 3.18 -19.55
CA GLU A 265 6.53 2.90 -20.87
C GLU A 265 5.56 1.71 -20.75
N GLY A 266 4.25 1.99 -20.79
CA GLY A 266 3.23 0.99 -20.53
C GLY A 266 3.47 0.27 -19.20
N SER A 267 3.68 -1.05 -19.26
CA SER A 267 3.96 -1.88 -18.08
C SER A 267 5.43 -1.90 -17.63
N TRP A 268 6.31 -1.21 -18.34
CA TRP A 268 7.73 -1.13 -18.01
C TRP A 268 8.07 0.06 -17.12
N VAL A 269 8.89 -0.17 -16.12
CA VAL A 269 9.50 0.86 -15.29
C VAL A 269 11.00 0.61 -15.23
N VAL A 270 11.79 1.56 -15.69
CA VAL A 270 13.26 1.53 -15.59
C VAL A 270 13.69 2.67 -14.68
N LYS A 271 14.50 2.38 -13.68
CA LYS A 271 15.02 3.36 -12.74
C LYS A 271 16.53 3.35 -12.75
N GLY A 272 17.13 4.49 -12.56
CA GLY A 272 18.56 4.61 -12.40
C GLY A 272 18.96 5.72 -11.46
N ASN A 273 20.17 5.60 -10.94
CA ASN A 273 20.81 6.59 -10.08
C ASN A 273 22.18 6.92 -10.64
N VAL A 274 22.50 8.19 -10.75
CA VAL A 274 23.80 8.70 -11.18
C VAL A 274 24.38 9.54 -10.07
N PRO A 275 25.42 9.06 -9.36
CA PRO A 275 26.10 9.85 -8.34
C PRO A 275 26.92 10.99 -8.99
N LEU A 276 26.86 12.19 -8.39
CA LEU A 276 27.54 13.39 -8.88
C LEU A 276 28.90 13.63 -8.19
N THR A 277 29.12 13.02 -7.03
CA THR A 277 30.22 13.40 -6.12
C THR A 277 31.40 12.44 -6.08
N SER A 278 31.35 11.27 -6.72
CA SER A 278 32.46 10.31 -6.71
C SER A 278 32.88 9.90 -8.11
N ALA A 279 34.07 10.30 -8.51
CA ALA A 279 34.74 9.76 -9.68
C ALA A 279 34.97 8.25 -9.47
N GLY A 280 34.14 7.41 -10.12
CA GLY A 280 34.29 5.95 -10.08
C GLY A 280 33.12 5.16 -9.45
N SER A 281 32.10 5.82 -8.89
CA SER A 281 30.90 5.11 -8.46
C SER A 281 30.03 4.80 -9.69
N SER A 282 29.78 3.52 -9.93
CA SER A 282 28.85 3.06 -10.99
C SER A 282 27.42 3.40 -10.55
N GLY A 283 26.66 4.04 -11.41
CA GLY A 283 25.23 4.22 -11.21
C GLY A 283 24.51 2.86 -11.17
N ALA A 284 23.45 2.77 -10.37
CA ALA A 284 22.60 1.58 -10.34
C ALA A 284 21.47 1.74 -11.36
N ILE A 285 21.13 0.67 -12.05
CA ILE A 285 19.96 0.60 -12.93
C ILE A 285 19.12 -0.61 -12.49
N SER A 286 17.82 -0.39 -12.33
CA SER A 286 16.85 -1.44 -12.08
C SER A 286 15.69 -1.35 -13.07
N PHE A 287 15.03 -2.47 -13.31
CA PHE A 287 13.82 -2.49 -14.14
C PHE A 287 12.71 -3.29 -13.46
N LYS A 288 11.49 -2.93 -13.77
CA LYS A 288 10.30 -3.67 -13.38
C LYS A 288 9.36 -3.77 -14.59
N ARG A 289 8.71 -4.91 -14.75
CA ARG A 289 7.62 -5.11 -15.69
C ARG A 289 6.45 -5.78 -15.00
N SER A 290 5.25 -5.24 -15.19
CA SER A 290 3.99 -5.84 -14.74
C SER A 290 3.26 -6.42 -15.95
N ILE A 291 2.85 -7.68 -15.88
CA ILE A 291 2.08 -8.37 -16.92
C ILE A 291 0.79 -8.85 -16.26
N THR A 292 -0.34 -8.41 -16.79
CA THR A 292 -1.68 -8.88 -16.38
C THR A 292 -2.19 -9.84 -17.45
N LEU A 293 -2.61 -11.02 -17.04
CA LEU A 293 -3.13 -12.10 -17.88
C LEU A 293 -4.61 -12.30 -17.61
#